data_979af648f5ffa5200203021ac62eb488
#
_entry.id   979af648f5ffa5200203021ac62eb488
#
_cell.length_a   1.000
_cell.length_b   1.000
_cell.length_c   1.000
_cell.angle_alpha   90.00
_cell.angle_beta   90.00
_cell.angle_gamma   90.00
#
_symmetry.space_group_name_H-M   'P 1'
#
loop_
_entity.id
_entity.type
_entity.pdbx_description
1 polymer ?
#
loop_
_entity_poly.entity_id
_entity_poly.type
_entity_poly.pdbx_seq_one_letter_code
_entity_poly.pdbx_strand_id
1 'polypeptide(L)'
;MRKLILTALLFVLCTACTTPAGRKEFLDAPTGYRPPLDTDEAGVWMRMDSLEKSLKSSGLLVRDPELNNYIHGIVCRVAGSHCADIRVYVVRIPEFNASMAPNGVMQVWTGLLLRAENEAQVAYIIGHELGHYLRRHSLQMWRDLRQKSSLFAYFNLLTLVVGVPGYVHDITQLATLGSIFKFSRDSEREADQLGFELTTVAGYDSREAGKLWEALLKERDAAKDPTPWVFFSTHPPTKERIATLNRLADEFADKHKPEITGKEPYLATVGPWHGMLLRDELQQRQFARSQVLLDRL
;
A
#
# COMPACT_ATOMS: atom_id res chain seq x y z
N MET A 1 -27.74 26.48 75.04
CA MET A 1 -26.59 25.79 74.46
C MET A 1 -27.08 24.84 73.36
N ARG A 2 -27.09 25.28 72.11
CA ARG A 2 -27.51 24.51 70.95
C ARG A 2 -26.27 24.20 70.08
N LYS A 3 -25.90 22.94 69.96
CA LYS A 3 -24.78 22.48 69.16
C LYS A 3 -25.27 22.43 67.68
N LEU A 4 -24.65 23.20 66.80
CA LEU A 4 -24.75 23.08 65.37
C LEU A 4 -23.88 21.93 64.91
N ILE A 5 -24.46 20.96 64.26
CA ILE A 5 -23.75 19.86 63.55
C ILE A 5 -23.66 20.32 62.09
N LEU A 6 -22.43 20.63 61.64
CA LEU A 6 -22.15 20.99 60.26
C LEU A 6 -21.83 19.70 59.49
N THR A 7 -22.78 19.27 58.64
CA THR A 7 -22.57 18.12 57.77
C THR A 7 -21.92 18.60 56.49
N ALA A 8 -20.62 18.25 56.32
CA ALA A 8 -19.91 18.53 55.09
C ALA A 8 -20.32 17.51 54.02
N LEU A 9 -20.99 17.95 52.98
CA LEU A 9 -21.30 17.14 51.78
C LEU A 9 -20.05 17.12 50.88
N LEU A 10 -19.36 15.99 50.83
CA LEU A 10 -18.26 15.76 49.92
C LEU A 10 -18.83 15.49 48.52
N PHE A 11 -18.78 16.47 47.63
CA PHE A 11 -19.03 16.29 46.21
C PHE A 11 -17.82 15.60 45.58
N VAL A 12 -17.92 14.28 45.35
CA VAL A 12 -17.00 13.56 44.49
C VAL A 12 -17.33 13.92 43.04
N LEU A 13 -16.58 14.84 42.45
CA LEU A 13 -16.59 15.10 41.00
C LEU A 13 -15.96 13.88 40.31
N CYS A 14 -16.80 12.94 39.90
CA CYS A 14 -16.43 11.94 38.95
C CYS A 14 -16.23 12.64 37.59
N THR A 15 -14.99 13.01 37.28
CA THR A 15 -14.59 13.36 35.92
C THR A 15 -14.67 12.09 35.09
N ALA A 16 -15.86 11.84 34.50
CA ALA A 16 -15.98 10.88 33.44
C ALA A 16 -15.07 11.38 32.30
N CYS A 17 -13.92 10.72 32.13
CA CYS A 17 -13.15 10.80 30.89
C CYS A 17 -14.07 10.29 29.79
N THR A 18 -14.73 11.22 29.10
CA THR A 18 -15.39 10.93 27.84
C THR A 18 -14.29 10.65 26.82
N THR A 19 -13.97 9.38 26.64
CA THR A 19 -13.29 8.91 25.42
C THR A 19 -14.13 9.37 24.25
N PRO A 20 -13.52 10.00 23.21
CA PRO A 20 -14.28 10.39 22.02
C PRO A 20 -14.95 9.14 21.44
N ALA A 21 -16.27 9.23 21.31
CA ALA A 21 -17.10 8.16 20.80
C ALA A 21 -16.61 7.74 19.40
N GLY A 22 -16.19 6.49 19.27
CA GLY A 22 -16.45 5.76 18.07
C GLY A 22 -15.36 5.62 17.03
N ARG A 23 -14.08 5.52 17.34
CA ARG A 23 -13.21 4.68 16.51
C ARG A 23 -13.40 3.23 17.01
N LYS A 24 -14.24 2.45 16.29
CA LYS A 24 -14.16 0.98 16.46
C LYS A 24 -12.72 0.61 16.15
N GLU A 25 -12.00 0.22 17.17
CA GLU A 25 -10.64 -0.31 17.06
C GLU A 25 -10.75 -1.57 16.18
N PHE A 26 -10.41 -1.43 14.89
CA PHE A 26 -10.29 -2.58 14.02
C PHE A 26 -9.03 -3.29 14.50
N LEU A 27 -9.21 -4.42 15.13
CA LEU A 27 -8.10 -5.30 15.47
C LEU A 27 -7.39 -5.69 14.18
N ASP A 28 -6.07 -5.69 14.23
CA ASP A 28 -5.25 -6.16 13.13
C ASP A 28 -5.70 -7.57 12.71
N ALA A 29 -5.66 -7.85 11.41
CA ALA A 29 -6.02 -9.18 10.93
C ALA A 29 -5.02 -10.20 11.46
N PRO A 30 -5.43 -11.19 12.27
CA PRO A 30 -4.51 -12.23 12.74
C PRO A 30 -4.06 -13.11 11.56
N THR A 31 -2.91 -13.75 11.71
CA THR A 31 -2.43 -14.74 10.72
C THR A 31 -3.49 -15.82 10.51
N GLY A 32 -3.72 -16.19 9.26
CA GLY A 32 -4.71 -17.20 8.86
C GLY A 32 -6.17 -16.73 8.95
N TYR A 33 -6.40 -15.43 9.14
CA TYR A 33 -7.76 -14.90 9.22
C TYR A 33 -8.60 -15.20 7.98
N ARG A 34 -9.85 -15.59 8.21
CA ARG A 34 -10.89 -15.73 7.20
C ARG A 34 -12.18 -15.10 7.74
N PRO A 35 -12.87 -14.24 6.96
CA PRO A 35 -14.12 -13.65 7.43
C PRO A 35 -15.23 -14.71 7.48
N PRO A 36 -16.13 -14.67 8.49
CA PRO A 36 -17.34 -15.49 8.49
C PRO A 36 -18.19 -15.23 7.25
N LEU A 37 -18.75 -16.29 6.66
CA LEU A 37 -19.45 -16.24 5.37
C LEU A 37 -20.70 -15.35 5.35
N ASP A 38 -21.29 -15.09 6.50
CA ASP A 38 -22.48 -14.24 6.68
C ASP A 38 -22.16 -12.75 6.85
N THR A 39 -20.88 -12.37 6.67
CA THR A 39 -20.43 -10.99 6.82
C THR A 39 -20.30 -10.25 5.50
N ASP A 40 -20.38 -8.92 5.57
CA ASP A 40 -20.10 -8.04 4.42
C ASP A 40 -18.66 -8.15 3.93
N GLU A 41 -17.74 -8.46 4.82
CA GLU A 41 -16.33 -8.68 4.49
C GLU A 41 -16.12 -9.93 3.63
N ALA A 42 -16.86 -11.00 3.88
CA ALA A 42 -16.82 -12.20 3.02
C ALA A 42 -17.23 -11.87 1.59
N GLY A 43 -18.22 -11.00 1.40
CA GLY A 43 -18.61 -10.52 0.08
C GLY A 43 -17.49 -9.75 -0.64
N VAL A 44 -16.74 -8.92 0.09
CA VAL A 44 -15.54 -8.24 -0.44
C VAL A 44 -14.46 -9.27 -0.84
N TRP A 45 -14.19 -10.27 0.01
CA TRP A 45 -13.24 -11.33 -0.28
C TRP A 45 -13.59 -12.12 -1.54
N MET A 46 -14.85 -12.55 -1.68
CA MET A 46 -15.32 -13.26 -2.87
C MET A 46 -15.10 -12.43 -4.15
N ARG A 47 -15.29 -11.11 -4.07
CA ARG A 47 -15.01 -10.22 -5.20
C ARG A 47 -13.53 -10.18 -5.51
N MET A 48 -12.66 -10.07 -4.51
CA MET A 48 -11.21 -10.09 -4.70
C MET A 48 -10.73 -11.44 -5.26
N ASP A 49 -11.30 -12.56 -4.82
CA ASP A 49 -11.00 -13.88 -5.38
C ASP A 49 -11.38 -14.00 -6.86
N SER A 50 -12.49 -13.38 -7.27
CA SER A 50 -12.89 -13.32 -8.69
C SER A 50 -11.89 -12.53 -9.52
N LEU A 51 -11.40 -11.39 -8.99
CA LEU A 51 -10.41 -10.55 -9.64
C LEU A 51 -9.04 -11.24 -9.71
N GLU A 52 -8.66 -11.97 -8.67
CA GLU A 52 -7.45 -12.81 -8.70
C GLU A 52 -7.50 -13.86 -9.81
N LYS A 53 -8.66 -14.49 -10.05
CA LYS A 53 -8.83 -15.44 -11.16
C LYS A 53 -8.62 -14.74 -12.51
N SER A 54 -9.18 -13.55 -12.70
CA SER A 54 -8.98 -12.74 -13.91
C SER A 54 -7.51 -12.35 -14.08
N LEU A 55 -6.83 -11.93 -13.00
CA LEU A 55 -5.39 -11.61 -13.03
C LEU A 55 -4.56 -12.82 -13.47
N LYS A 56 -4.82 -14.00 -12.90
CA LYS A 56 -4.11 -15.25 -13.24
C LYS A 56 -4.24 -15.64 -14.71
N SER A 57 -5.36 -15.30 -15.34
CA SER A 57 -5.62 -15.57 -16.75
C SER A 57 -5.19 -14.44 -17.68
N SER A 58 -4.80 -13.28 -17.14
CA SER A 58 -4.39 -12.12 -17.94
C SER A 58 -3.03 -12.33 -18.62
N GLY A 59 -2.85 -11.68 -19.76
CA GLY A 59 -1.56 -11.60 -20.46
C GLY A 59 -0.54 -10.68 -19.78
N LEU A 60 -0.94 -10.00 -18.69
CA LEU A 60 -0.10 -9.04 -17.99
C LEU A 60 0.74 -9.69 -16.88
N LEU A 61 0.42 -10.91 -16.49
CA LEU A 61 1.14 -11.59 -15.42
C LEU A 61 2.54 -12.00 -15.89
N VAL A 62 3.57 -11.51 -15.18
CA VAL A 62 4.95 -11.96 -15.38
C VAL A 62 5.08 -13.37 -14.78
N ARG A 63 5.44 -14.35 -15.62
CA ARG A 63 5.47 -15.76 -15.23
C ARG A 63 6.88 -16.32 -15.02
N ASP A 64 7.86 -15.44 -14.96
CA ASP A 64 9.25 -15.82 -14.70
C ASP A 64 9.41 -16.30 -13.25
N PRO A 65 9.86 -17.54 -13.02
CA PRO A 65 9.94 -18.09 -11.67
C PRO A 65 11.02 -17.40 -10.81
N GLU A 66 12.14 -16.97 -11.40
CA GLU A 66 13.23 -16.36 -10.65
C GLU A 66 12.79 -15.01 -10.09
N LEU A 67 12.24 -14.14 -10.95
CA LEU A 67 11.72 -12.84 -10.52
C LEU A 67 10.59 -12.98 -9.49
N ASN A 68 9.63 -13.89 -9.73
CA ASN A 68 8.52 -14.09 -8.81
C ASN A 68 8.98 -14.63 -7.45
N ASN A 69 9.91 -15.59 -7.42
CA ASN A 69 10.47 -16.11 -6.17
C ASN A 69 11.26 -15.04 -5.41
N TYR A 70 12.01 -14.20 -6.12
CA TYR A 70 12.75 -13.10 -5.53
C TYR A 70 11.80 -12.09 -4.85
N ILE A 71 10.78 -11.61 -5.56
CA ILE A 71 9.79 -10.68 -4.99
C ILE A 71 9.02 -11.33 -3.85
N HIS A 72 8.63 -12.60 -3.98
CA HIS A 72 7.99 -13.34 -2.88
C HIS A 72 8.91 -13.44 -1.65
N GLY A 73 10.21 -13.62 -1.85
CA GLY A 73 11.20 -13.61 -0.76
C GLY A 73 11.22 -12.29 0.02
N ILE A 74 11.18 -11.14 -0.69
CA ILE A 74 11.09 -9.82 -0.07
C ILE A 74 9.78 -9.69 0.72
N VAL A 75 8.64 -10.07 0.10
CA VAL A 75 7.32 -10.04 0.76
C VAL A 75 7.34 -10.86 2.06
N CYS A 76 7.82 -12.08 2.02
CA CYS A 76 7.87 -12.95 3.19
C CYS A 76 8.79 -12.43 4.30
N ARG A 77 9.92 -11.83 3.93
CA ARG A 77 10.83 -11.22 4.90
C ARG A 77 10.16 -10.05 5.65
N VAL A 78 9.42 -9.20 4.93
CA VAL A 78 8.72 -8.06 5.54
C VAL A 78 7.45 -8.49 6.28
N ALA A 79 6.70 -9.46 5.74
CA ALA A 79 5.44 -9.92 6.30
C ALA A 79 5.59 -10.84 7.52
N GLY A 80 6.76 -11.47 7.71
CA GLY A 80 7.00 -12.37 8.82
C GLY A 80 5.97 -13.51 8.87
N SER A 81 5.26 -13.65 9.99
CA SER A 81 4.25 -14.68 10.19
C SER A 81 3.07 -14.62 9.21
N HIS A 82 2.81 -13.46 8.61
CA HIS A 82 1.73 -13.29 7.63
C HIS A 82 2.11 -13.74 6.22
N CYS A 83 3.36 -14.18 5.97
CA CYS A 83 3.81 -14.61 4.64
C CYS A 83 2.87 -15.64 3.99
N ALA A 84 2.36 -16.61 4.77
CA ALA A 84 1.46 -17.64 4.26
C ALA A 84 0.08 -17.14 3.81
N ASP A 85 -0.32 -15.96 4.28
CA ASP A 85 -1.60 -15.34 3.91
C ASP A 85 -1.51 -14.54 2.60
N ILE A 86 -0.29 -14.28 2.12
CA ILE A 86 -0.04 -13.35 1.01
C ILE A 86 0.25 -14.14 -0.28
N ARG A 87 -0.42 -13.72 -1.33
CA ARG A 87 -0.20 -14.20 -2.68
C ARG A 87 0.24 -13.03 -3.55
N VAL A 88 1.54 -12.99 -3.88
CA VAL A 88 2.12 -11.89 -4.66
C VAL A 88 2.17 -12.22 -6.14
N TYR A 89 1.84 -11.23 -6.96
CA TYR A 89 1.87 -11.30 -8.42
C TYR A 89 2.64 -10.13 -8.99
N VAL A 90 3.64 -10.41 -9.81
CA VAL A 90 4.33 -9.39 -10.60
C VAL A 90 3.52 -9.14 -11.87
N VAL A 91 3.12 -7.89 -12.09
CA VAL A 91 2.23 -7.49 -13.19
C VAL A 91 2.96 -6.52 -14.12
N ARG A 92 2.97 -6.82 -15.42
CA ARG A 92 3.63 -6.01 -16.45
C ARG A 92 2.80 -4.76 -16.76
N ILE A 93 2.94 -3.76 -15.91
CA ILE A 93 2.39 -2.41 -16.08
C ILE A 93 3.51 -1.41 -15.79
N PRO A 94 3.83 -0.49 -16.73
CA PRO A 94 4.98 0.42 -16.60
C PRO A 94 4.77 1.56 -15.63
N GLU A 95 3.58 1.72 -15.04
CA GLU A 95 3.34 2.70 -14.00
C GLU A 95 3.91 2.23 -12.65
N PHE A 96 4.37 3.20 -11.85
CA PHE A 96 4.78 2.92 -10.48
C PHE A 96 3.56 2.58 -9.64
N ASN A 97 3.47 1.32 -9.18
CA ASN A 97 2.42 0.90 -8.27
C ASN A 97 2.73 -0.43 -7.56
N ALA A 98 2.17 -0.58 -6.37
CA ALA A 98 1.86 -1.83 -5.72
C ALA A 98 0.49 -1.71 -5.07
N SER A 99 -0.16 -2.81 -4.75
CA SER A 99 -1.43 -2.81 -4.04
C SER A 99 -1.65 -4.11 -3.30
N MET A 100 -2.42 -4.06 -2.21
CA MET A 100 -2.79 -5.24 -1.46
C MET A 100 -4.29 -5.29 -1.20
N ALA A 101 -4.92 -6.39 -1.62
CA ALA A 101 -6.34 -6.63 -1.44
C ALA A 101 -6.64 -7.24 -0.06
N PRO A 102 -7.86 -7.04 0.49
CA PRO A 102 -8.25 -7.58 1.80
C PRO A 102 -8.11 -9.09 1.96
N ASN A 103 -8.15 -9.85 0.86
CA ASN A 103 -7.98 -11.32 0.85
C ASN A 103 -6.51 -11.78 0.77
N GLY A 104 -5.54 -10.86 0.89
CA GLY A 104 -4.11 -11.17 0.86
C GLY A 104 -3.49 -11.25 -0.54
N VAL A 105 -4.20 -10.85 -1.60
CA VAL A 105 -3.62 -10.70 -2.94
C VAL A 105 -2.82 -9.42 -3.01
N MET A 106 -1.52 -9.54 -3.30
CA MET A 106 -0.62 -8.42 -3.53
C MET A 106 -0.22 -8.36 -5.00
N GLN A 107 -0.25 -7.18 -5.57
CA GLN A 107 0.29 -6.91 -6.90
C GLN A 107 1.51 -6.00 -6.78
N VAL A 108 2.57 -6.34 -7.51
CA VAL A 108 3.76 -5.51 -7.68
C VAL A 108 3.91 -5.23 -9.16
N TRP A 109 3.77 -3.96 -9.56
CA TRP A 109 3.84 -3.59 -10.96
C TRP A 109 5.28 -3.40 -11.42
N THR A 110 5.55 -3.72 -12.66
CA THR A 110 6.90 -3.60 -13.23
C THR A 110 7.43 -2.17 -13.24
N GLY A 111 6.56 -1.17 -13.25
CA GLY A 111 6.97 0.23 -13.12
C GLY A 111 7.57 0.58 -11.75
N LEU A 112 7.19 -0.12 -10.68
CA LEU A 112 7.86 -0.03 -9.38
C LEU A 112 9.25 -0.64 -9.46
N LEU A 113 9.38 -1.83 -10.06
CA LEU A 113 10.67 -2.51 -10.21
C LEU A 113 11.66 -1.73 -11.08
N LEU A 114 11.19 -0.98 -12.07
CA LEU A 114 12.04 -0.10 -12.87
C LEU A 114 12.57 1.10 -12.07
N ARG A 115 11.79 1.60 -11.11
CA ARG A 115 12.09 2.84 -10.38
C ARG A 115 12.83 2.63 -9.07
N ALA A 116 12.71 1.46 -8.48
CA ALA A 116 13.50 1.10 -7.30
C ALA A 116 14.96 0.87 -7.68
N GLU A 117 15.87 1.33 -6.85
CA GLU A 117 17.33 1.18 -7.05
C GLU A 117 17.90 -0.01 -6.28
N ASN A 118 17.12 -0.55 -5.34
CA ASN A 118 17.55 -1.63 -4.46
C ASN A 118 16.35 -2.35 -3.81
N GLU A 119 16.64 -3.45 -3.15
CA GLU A 119 15.64 -4.28 -2.47
C GLU A 119 14.92 -3.54 -1.33
N ALA A 120 15.64 -2.69 -0.57
CA ALA A 120 15.06 -1.96 0.56
C ALA A 120 13.96 -0.99 0.11
N GLN A 121 14.10 -0.38 -1.06
CA GLN A 121 13.05 0.49 -1.63
C GLN A 121 11.79 -0.30 -2.01
N VAL A 122 11.94 -1.49 -2.59
CA VAL A 122 10.81 -2.39 -2.87
C VAL A 122 10.19 -2.87 -1.57
N ALA A 123 11.01 -3.28 -0.60
CA ALA A 123 10.58 -3.75 0.71
C ALA A 123 9.76 -2.69 1.46
N TYR A 124 10.14 -1.41 1.37
CA TYR A 124 9.37 -0.33 1.99
C TYR A 124 7.95 -0.20 1.38
N ILE A 125 7.83 -0.23 0.06
CA ILE A 125 6.51 -0.18 -0.59
C ILE A 125 5.66 -1.40 -0.22
N ILE A 126 6.25 -2.59 -0.19
CA ILE A 126 5.59 -3.81 0.28
C ILE A 126 5.13 -3.64 1.74
N GLY A 127 5.99 -3.11 2.60
CA GLY A 127 5.66 -2.83 4.01
C GLY A 127 4.50 -1.85 4.16
N HIS A 128 4.47 -0.79 3.34
CA HIS A 128 3.37 0.18 3.30
C HIS A 128 2.03 -0.49 2.92
N GLU A 129 2.02 -1.31 1.87
CA GLU A 129 0.84 -2.07 1.45
C GLU A 129 0.39 -3.08 2.52
N LEU A 130 1.35 -3.73 3.18
CA LEU A 130 1.07 -4.57 4.35
C LEU A 130 0.47 -3.78 5.50
N GLY A 131 0.92 -2.55 5.73
CA GLY A 131 0.32 -1.63 6.71
C GLY A 131 -1.17 -1.42 6.43
N HIS A 132 -1.54 -1.14 5.19
CA HIS A 132 -2.96 -1.02 4.80
C HIS A 132 -3.73 -2.31 5.01
N TYR A 133 -3.15 -3.46 4.67
CA TYR A 133 -3.77 -4.77 4.84
C TYR A 133 -4.00 -5.11 6.32
N LEU A 134 -2.95 -5.05 7.13
CA LEU A 134 -3.01 -5.39 8.55
C LEU A 134 -3.98 -4.49 9.31
N ARG A 135 -3.97 -3.18 9.03
CA ARG A 135 -4.93 -2.20 9.58
C ARG A 135 -6.32 -2.25 8.93
N ARG A 136 -6.53 -3.13 7.94
CA ARG A 136 -7.81 -3.35 7.26
C ARG A 136 -8.39 -2.07 6.66
N HIS A 137 -7.54 -1.15 6.19
CA HIS A 137 -7.95 0.16 5.67
C HIS A 137 -8.90 0.05 4.49
N SER A 138 -8.69 -0.90 3.59
CA SER A 138 -9.58 -1.15 2.44
C SER A 138 -11.01 -1.52 2.88
N LEU A 139 -11.15 -2.34 3.92
CA LEU A 139 -12.46 -2.71 4.46
C LEU A 139 -13.14 -1.53 5.16
N GLN A 140 -12.38 -0.75 5.95
CA GLN A 140 -12.90 0.46 6.61
C GLN A 140 -13.46 1.43 5.57
N MET A 141 -12.68 1.70 4.52
CA MET A 141 -13.09 2.60 3.46
C MET A 141 -14.30 2.07 2.68
N TRP A 142 -14.35 0.77 2.38
CA TRP A 142 -15.51 0.17 1.74
C TRP A 142 -16.78 0.37 2.58
N ARG A 143 -16.68 0.19 3.91
CA ARG A 143 -17.80 0.44 4.84
C ARG A 143 -18.20 1.91 4.88
N ASP A 144 -17.24 2.83 4.89
CA ASP A 144 -17.48 4.27 4.84
C ASP A 144 -18.18 4.70 3.55
N LEU A 145 -17.75 4.17 2.42
CA LEU A 145 -18.39 4.42 1.12
C LEU A 145 -19.83 3.90 1.11
N ARG A 146 -20.06 2.71 1.63
CA ARG A 146 -21.40 2.11 1.73
C ARG A 146 -22.33 2.93 2.61
N GLN A 147 -21.83 3.55 3.66
CA GLN A 147 -22.65 4.42 4.54
C GLN A 147 -22.93 5.79 3.93
N LYS A 148 -21.98 6.36 3.17
CA LYS A 148 -22.06 7.74 2.66
C LYS A 148 -22.68 7.83 1.27
N SER A 149 -22.59 6.79 0.46
CA SER A 149 -23.15 6.78 -0.88
C SER A 149 -24.54 6.15 -0.90
N SER A 150 -25.47 6.80 -1.64
CA SER A 150 -26.68 6.11 -2.05
C SER A 150 -26.27 4.81 -2.78
N LEU A 151 -27.01 3.74 -2.53
CA LEU A 151 -26.81 2.40 -3.12
C LEU A 151 -26.51 2.44 -4.62
N PHE A 152 -26.94 3.48 -5.31
CA PHE A 152 -26.80 3.72 -6.74
C PHE A 152 -25.35 4.07 -7.17
N ALA A 153 -24.62 4.90 -6.41
CA ALA A 153 -23.24 5.24 -6.72
C ALA A 153 -22.31 4.03 -6.50
N TYR A 154 -22.60 3.20 -5.51
CA TYR A 154 -21.90 1.96 -5.24
C TYR A 154 -22.11 0.91 -6.34
N PHE A 155 -23.34 0.76 -6.82
CA PHE A 155 -23.66 -0.15 -7.94
C PHE A 155 -22.98 0.29 -9.24
N ASN A 156 -22.92 1.59 -9.53
CA ASN A 156 -22.23 2.11 -10.70
C ASN A 156 -20.72 1.89 -10.64
N LEU A 157 -20.11 2.02 -9.47
CA LEU A 157 -18.69 1.72 -9.30
C LEU A 157 -18.38 0.24 -9.54
N LEU A 158 -19.25 -0.67 -9.11
CA LEU A 158 -19.12 -2.11 -9.36
C LEU A 158 -19.42 -2.48 -10.82
N THR A 159 -20.33 -1.79 -11.49
CA THR A 159 -20.69 -2.06 -12.89
C THR A 159 -19.72 -1.45 -13.89
N LEU A 160 -19.07 -0.34 -13.57
CA LEU A 160 -17.96 0.20 -14.39
C LEU A 160 -16.81 -0.81 -14.55
N VAL A 161 -16.61 -1.67 -13.54
CA VAL A 161 -15.60 -2.73 -13.58
C VAL A 161 -16.01 -3.91 -14.47
N VAL A 162 -17.31 -4.08 -14.77
CA VAL A 162 -17.85 -5.26 -15.48
C VAL A 162 -18.17 -4.99 -16.96
N GLY A 163 -18.17 -3.74 -17.40
CA GLY A 163 -18.85 -3.33 -18.63
C GLY A 163 -18.04 -3.03 -19.88
N VAL A 164 -16.69 -3.16 -19.88
CA VAL A 164 -15.86 -2.81 -21.06
C VAL A 164 -15.28 -4.08 -21.72
N PRO A 165 -15.58 -4.38 -23.00
CA PRO A 165 -15.07 -5.59 -23.65
C PRO A 165 -13.62 -5.41 -24.11
N GLY A 166 -12.79 -6.45 -23.95
CA GLY A 166 -11.51 -6.63 -24.62
C GLY A 166 -10.27 -6.28 -23.79
N TYR A 167 -9.12 -6.33 -24.43
CA TYR A 167 -7.76 -6.16 -23.90
C TYR A 167 -7.55 -4.90 -23.04
N VAL A 168 -8.25 -3.81 -23.32
CA VAL A 168 -8.28 -2.57 -22.52
C VAL A 168 -8.96 -2.81 -21.16
N HIS A 169 -9.83 -3.81 -21.07
CA HIS A 169 -10.60 -4.17 -19.89
C HIS A 169 -9.71 -4.68 -18.74
N ASP A 170 -8.71 -5.50 -19.02
CA ASP A 170 -7.87 -6.09 -17.97
C ASP A 170 -6.98 -5.05 -17.30
N ILE A 171 -6.36 -4.15 -18.08
CA ILE A 171 -5.54 -3.05 -17.53
C ILE A 171 -6.41 -2.08 -16.74
N THR A 172 -7.59 -1.74 -17.27
CA THR A 172 -8.51 -0.81 -16.59
C THR A 172 -9.06 -1.42 -15.31
N GLN A 173 -9.35 -2.72 -15.26
CA GLN A 173 -9.79 -3.39 -14.03
C GLN A 173 -8.69 -3.40 -12.96
N LEU A 174 -7.45 -3.73 -13.33
CA LEU A 174 -6.33 -3.74 -12.39
C LEU A 174 -5.97 -2.35 -11.89
N ALA A 175 -5.97 -1.35 -12.78
CA ALA A 175 -5.78 0.05 -12.41
C ALA A 175 -6.96 0.57 -11.56
N THR A 176 -8.19 0.15 -11.88
CA THR A 176 -9.40 0.54 -11.14
C THR A 176 -9.39 -0.04 -9.73
N LEU A 177 -8.88 -1.25 -9.52
CA LEU A 177 -8.73 -1.80 -8.17
C LEU A 177 -7.80 -0.96 -7.31
N GLY A 178 -6.68 -0.48 -7.87
CA GLY A 178 -5.81 0.46 -7.18
C GLY A 178 -6.48 1.83 -6.96
N SER A 179 -7.28 2.32 -7.93
CA SER A 179 -7.88 3.67 -7.87
C SER A 179 -9.16 3.77 -7.03
N ILE A 180 -9.83 2.65 -6.75
CA ILE A 180 -11.02 2.62 -5.88
C ILE A 180 -10.66 3.08 -4.46
N PHE A 181 -9.41 2.90 -4.04
CA PHE A 181 -8.98 3.10 -2.67
C PHE A 181 -8.15 4.38 -2.50
N LYS A 182 -8.82 5.53 -2.44
CA LYS A 182 -8.15 6.74 -1.93
C LYS A 182 -8.22 6.74 -0.41
N PHE A 183 -7.12 6.40 0.22
CA PHE A 183 -7.04 6.34 1.68
C PHE A 183 -7.06 7.73 2.32
N SER A 184 -7.52 7.77 3.57
CA SER A 184 -7.45 8.99 4.37
C SER A 184 -6.00 9.31 4.72
N ARG A 185 -5.71 10.60 5.03
CA ARG A 185 -4.35 10.98 5.49
C ARG A 185 -3.93 10.23 6.75
N ASP A 186 -4.88 9.89 7.62
CA ASP A 186 -4.59 9.14 8.85
C ASP A 186 -4.24 7.68 8.50
N SER A 187 -4.99 7.05 7.58
CA SER A 187 -4.65 5.71 7.10
C SER A 187 -3.28 5.66 6.42
N GLU A 188 -2.90 6.71 5.67
CA GLU A 188 -1.57 6.82 5.07
C GLU A 188 -0.47 6.92 6.14
N ARG A 189 -0.68 7.75 7.19
CA ARG A 189 0.28 7.85 8.30
C ARG A 189 0.44 6.54 9.06
N GLU A 190 -0.66 5.84 9.31
CA GLU A 190 -0.62 4.52 9.96
C GLU A 190 0.10 3.48 9.09
N ALA A 191 -0.15 3.48 7.77
CA ALA A 191 0.52 2.58 6.84
C ALA A 191 2.00 2.91 6.66
N ASP A 192 2.37 4.19 6.60
CA ASP A 192 3.77 4.64 6.57
C ASP A 192 4.52 4.18 7.81
N GLN A 193 3.95 4.41 9.00
CA GLN A 193 4.59 4.05 10.25
C GLN A 193 4.75 2.53 10.38
N LEU A 194 3.67 1.78 10.18
CA LEU A 194 3.71 0.32 10.30
C LEU A 194 4.59 -0.31 9.22
N GLY A 195 4.51 0.18 7.98
CA GLY A 195 5.37 -0.28 6.89
C GLY A 195 6.85 -0.01 7.17
N PHE A 196 7.16 1.15 7.73
CA PHE A 196 8.50 1.50 8.17
C PHE A 196 9.01 0.55 9.28
N GLU A 197 8.19 0.29 10.30
CA GLU A 197 8.51 -0.65 11.38
C GLU A 197 8.75 -2.06 10.86
N LEU A 198 7.85 -2.59 10.02
CA LEU A 198 7.97 -3.92 9.42
C LEU A 198 9.26 -4.06 8.59
N THR A 199 9.57 -3.05 7.79
CA THR A 199 10.75 -3.03 6.92
C THR A 199 12.04 -2.99 7.74
N THR A 200 12.05 -2.18 8.81
CA THR A 200 13.20 -2.07 9.72
C THR A 200 13.43 -3.36 10.51
N VAL A 201 12.36 -3.97 11.04
CA VAL A 201 12.43 -5.27 11.73
C VAL A 201 12.92 -6.38 10.79
N ALA A 202 12.56 -6.30 9.51
CA ALA A 202 13.07 -7.21 8.47
C ALA A 202 14.56 -6.99 8.13
N GLY A 203 15.22 -5.97 8.72
CA GLY A 203 16.64 -5.68 8.59
C GLY A 203 16.98 -4.76 7.41
N TYR A 204 16.01 -4.15 6.74
CA TYR A 204 16.26 -3.23 5.62
C TYR A 204 16.65 -1.83 6.06
N ASP A 205 17.48 -1.16 5.26
CA ASP A 205 17.84 0.24 5.47
C ASP A 205 16.63 1.15 5.23
N SER A 206 16.04 1.62 6.31
CA SER A 206 14.84 2.44 6.30
C SER A 206 15.02 3.83 5.66
N ARG A 207 16.28 4.32 5.50
CA ARG A 207 16.59 5.58 4.80
C ARG A 207 16.27 5.51 3.31
N GLU A 208 16.19 4.31 2.76
CA GLU A 208 15.83 4.09 1.36
C GLU A 208 14.37 4.47 1.05
N ALA A 209 13.48 4.46 2.05
CA ALA A 209 12.10 4.92 1.92
C ALA A 209 12.00 6.39 1.47
N GLY A 210 12.70 7.29 2.16
CA GLY A 210 12.73 8.71 1.82
C GLY A 210 13.33 8.97 0.44
N LYS A 211 14.44 8.30 0.10
CA LYS A 211 15.11 8.43 -1.20
C LYS A 211 14.20 8.04 -2.37
N LEU A 212 13.47 6.94 -2.24
CA LEU A 212 12.51 6.52 -3.25
C LEU A 212 11.42 7.57 -3.48
N TRP A 213 10.83 8.09 -2.40
CA TRP A 213 9.80 9.14 -2.50
C TRP A 213 10.32 10.43 -3.13
N GLU A 214 11.55 10.85 -2.79
CA GLU A 214 12.19 12.03 -3.40
C GLU A 214 12.39 11.83 -4.91
N ALA A 215 12.84 10.64 -5.33
CA ALA A 215 13.02 10.31 -6.73
C ALA A 215 11.68 10.34 -7.49
N LEU A 216 10.63 9.73 -6.93
CA LEU A 216 9.29 9.74 -7.52
C LEU A 216 8.70 11.14 -7.64
N LEU A 217 8.94 12.03 -6.66
CA LEU A 217 8.51 13.42 -6.75
C LEU A 217 9.21 14.18 -7.87
N LYS A 218 10.52 13.97 -8.07
CA LYS A 218 11.26 14.57 -9.18
C LYS A 218 10.69 14.14 -10.55
N GLU A 219 10.39 12.86 -10.70
CA GLU A 219 9.77 12.32 -11.92
C GLU A 219 8.37 12.94 -12.14
N ARG A 220 7.54 13.01 -11.08
CA ARG A 220 6.21 13.64 -11.14
C ARG A 220 6.30 15.11 -11.55
N ASP A 221 7.19 15.85 -10.93
CA ASP A 221 7.31 17.29 -11.15
C ASP A 221 7.86 17.61 -12.57
N ALA A 222 8.60 16.68 -13.17
CA ALA A 222 9.05 16.78 -14.56
C ALA A 222 7.95 16.41 -15.57
N ALA A 223 6.94 15.65 -15.16
CA ALA A 223 5.83 15.28 -16.04
C ALA A 223 5.01 16.51 -16.42
N LYS A 224 4.72 16.66 -17.72
CA LYS A 224 3.84 17.73 -18.23
C LYS A 224 2.36 17.33 -18.18
N ASP A 225 2.07 16.07 -17.91
CA ASP A 225 0.72 15.54 -17.83
C ASP A 225 0.16 15.79 -16.42
N PRO A 226 -1.00 16.47 -16.30
CA PRO A 226 -1.66 16.69 -15.01
C PRO A 226 -2.24 15.40 -14.42
N THR A 227 -2.32 14.28 -15.18
CA THR A 227 -2.86 13.02 -14.70
C THR A 227 -1.89 12.38 -13.70
N PRO A 228 -2.26 12.27 -12.43
CA PRO A 228 -1.39 11.62 -11.46
C PRO A 228 -1.28 10.12 -11.76
N TRP A 229 -0.14 9.52 -11.43
CA TRP A 229 -0.03 8.06 -11.43
C TRP A 229 -1.12 7.46 -10.55
N VAL A 230 -1.54 6.24 -10.87
CA VAL A 230 -2.54 5.50 -10.08
C VAL A 230 -2.14 5.46 -8.61
N PHE A 231 -0.88 5.16 -8.33
CA PHE A 231 -0.33 5.14 -6.97
C PHE A 231 -0.50 6.48 -6.24
N PHE A 232 -0.22 7.61 -6.89
CA PHE A 232 -0.39 8.93 -6.28
C PHE A 232 -1.85 9.36 -6.12
N SER A 233 -2.75 8.76 -6.89
CA SER A 233 -4.19 9.00 -6.73
C SER A 233 -4.74 8.33 -5.48
N THR A 234 -4.19 7.18 -5.11
CA THR A 234 -4.56 6.39 -3.93
C THR A 234 -3.73 6.76 -2.71
N HIS A 235 -2.43 7.02 -2.90
CA HIS A 235 -1.43 7.35 -1.87
C HIS A 235 -0.79 8.71 -2.19
N PRO A 236 -1.44 9.83 -1.86
CA PRO A 236 -0.93 11.16 -2.23
C PRO A 236 0.47 11.41 -1.68
N PRO A 237 1.44 11.76 -2.54
CA PRO A 237 2.77 12.13 -2.08
C PRO A 237 2.70 13.52 -1.47
N THR A 238 3.13 13.65 -0.25
CA THR A 238 3.25 14.93 0.43
C THR A 238 4.66 15.15 0.94
N LYS A 239 5.09 16.41 0.98
CA LYS A 239 6.36 16.76 1.63
C LYS A 239 6.38 16.35 3.10
N GLU A 240 5.19 16.33 3.73
CA GLU A 240 4.99 15.85 5.10
C GLU A 240 5.37 14.37 5.24
N ARG A 241 4.94 13.50 4.30
CA ARG A 241 5.29 12.08 4.33
C ARG A 241 6.80 11.86 4.26
N ILE A 242 7.48 12.54 3.32
CA ILE A 242 8.94 12.45 3.18
C ILE A 242 9.62 12.91 4.47
N ALA A 243 9.21 14.05 5.03
CA ALA A 243 9.77 14.55 6.27
C ALA A 243 9.54 13.58 7.44
N THR A 244 8.37 12.94 7.50
CA THR A 244 8.05 11.93 8.50
C THR A 244 8.92 10.70 8.35
N LEU A 245 9.10 10.18 7.13
CA LEU A 245 9.93 9.02 6.87
C LEU A 245 11.40 9.28 7.19
N ASN A 246 11.93 10.43 6.81
CA ASN A 246 13.31 10.82 7.14
C ASN A 246 13.51 10.93 8.66
N ARG A 247 12.55 11.56 9.38
CA ARG A 247 12.60 11.62 10.85
C ARG A 247 12.53 10.24 11.51
N LEU A 248 11.65 9.35 11.03
CA LEU A 248 11.58 7.98 11.52
C LEU A 248 12.89 7.24 11.25
N ALA A 249 13.50 7.44 10.08
CA ALA A 249 14.79 6.83 9.75
C ALA A 249 15.90 7.28 10.71
N ASP A 250 15.95 8.55 11.06
CA ASP A 250 16.91 9.08 12.03
C ASP A 250 16.67 8.50 13.43
N GLU A 251 15.40 8.46 13.89
CA GLU A 251 15.03 7.92 15.21
C GLU A 251 15.32 6.41 15.35
N PHE A 252 15.20 5.66 14.26
CA PHE A 252 15.44 4.22 14.26
C PHE A 252 16.91 3.86 13.99
N ALA A 253 17.66 4.69 13.26
CA ALA A 253 19.08 4.48 13.00
C ALA A 253 19.90 4.33 14.29
N ASP A 254 19.52 5.04 15.35
CA ASP A 254 20.17 4.95 16.67
C ASP A 254 19.87 3.63 17.39
N LYS A 255 18.79 2.94 17.05
CA LYS A 255 18.30 1.74 17.74
C LYS A 255 18.58 0.45 16.99
N HIS A 256 18.62 0.51 15.67
CA HIS A 256 18.79 -0.64 14.79
C HIS A 256 19.88 -0.28 13.78
N LYS A 257 20.90 -1.10 13.67
CA LYS A 257 21.90 -0.92 12.60
C LYS A 257 21.21 -1.28 11.28
N PRO A 258 21.00 -0.34 10.35
CA PRO A 258 20.47 -0.65 9.04
C PRO A 258 21.50 -1.46 8.29
N GLU A 259 21.14 -2.60 7.76
CA GLU A 259 22.14 -3.54 7.27
C GLU A 259 21.93 -3.93 5.82
N ILE A 260 20.68 -3.92 5.33
CA ILE A 260 20.35 -4.45 4.01
C ILE A 260 19.82 -3.33 3.12
N THR A 261 20.64 -2.88 2.15
CA THR A 261 20.11 -2.18 0.97
C THR A 261 19.67 -3.18 -0.10
N GLY A 262 20.42 -4.30 -0.23
CA GLY A 262 20.15 -5.35 -1.20
C GLY A 262 20.31 -4.89 -2.65
N LYS A 263 21.24 -3.96 -2.93
CA LYS A 263 21.42 -3.40 -4.27
C LYS A 263 21.93 -4.46 -5.26
N GLU A 264 22.96 -5.21 -4.90
CA GLU A 264 23.55 -6.21 -5.76
C GLU A 264 22.58 -7.34 -6.14
N PRO A 265 21.88 -8.01 -5.18
CA PRO A 265 20.92 -9.04 -5.54
C PRO A 265 19.74 -8.47 -6.32
N TYR A 266 19.33 -7.22 -6.04
CA TYR A 266 18.29 -6.55 -6.79
C TYR A 266 18.68 -6.37 -8.26
N LEU A 267 19.84 -5.80 -8.52
CA LEU A 267 20.35 -5.59 -9.87
C LEU A 267 20.63 -6.91 -10.60
N ALA A 268 21.07 -7.94 -9.90
CA ALA A 268 21.26 -9.27 -10.49
C ALA A 268 19.94 -9.87 -10.99
N THR A 269 18.84 -9.70 -10.23
CA THR A 269 17.54 -10.30 -10.57
C THR A 269 16.70 -9.40 -11.50
N VAL A 270 16.64 -8.10 -11.22
CA VAL A 270 15.79 -7.16 -11.98
C VAL A 270 16.53 -6.56 -13.19
N GLY A 271 17.86 -6.42 -13.12
CA GLY A 271 18.68 -5.84 -14.19
C GLY A 271 18.47 -6.47 -15.57
N PRO A 272 18.39 -7.79 -15.73
CA PRO A 272 18.06 -8.42 -17.01
C PRO A 272 16.74 -7.95 -17.64
N TRP A 273 15.81 -7.46 -16.83
CA TRP A 273 14.51 -6.96 -17.25
C TRP A 273 14.54 -5.48 -17.68
N HIS A 274 15.56 -4.70 -17.31
CA HIS A 274 15.61 -3.26 -17.55
C HIS A 274 15.34 -2.88 -19.01
N GLY A 275 15.88 -3.61 -19.97
CA GLY A 275 15.66 -3.33 -21.39
C GLY A 275 14.20 -3.42 -21.82
N MET A 276 13.44 -4.38 -21.25
CA MET A 276 12.02 -4.51 -21.49
C MET A 276 11.23 -3.43 -20.72
N LEU A 277 11.55 -3.22 -19.45
CA LEU A 277 10.88 -2.25 -18.59
C LEU A 277 11.02 -0.83 -19.12
N LEU A 278 12.20 -0.45 -19.59
CA LEU A 278 12.45 0.86 -20.23
C LEU A 278 11.67 1.02 -21.54
N ARG A 279 11.57 -0.03 -22.35
CA ARG A 279 10.75 0.00 -23.55
C ARG A 279 9.29 0.26 -23.20
N ASP A 280 8.76 -0.43 -22.21
CA ASP A 280 7.38 -0.26 -21.76
C ASP A 280 7.15 1.15 -21.17
N GLU A 281 8.11 1.70 -20.44
CA GLU A 281 8.08 3.09 -19.93
C GLU A 281 8.03 4.11 -21.08
N LEU A 282 8.90 3.98 -22.07
CA LEU A 282 8.96 4.90 -23.21
C LEU A 282 7.67 4.88 -24.06
N GLN A 283 6.96 3.74 -24.08
CA GLN A 283 5.65 3.64 -24.75
C GLN A 283 4.58 4.51 -24.08
N GLN A 284 4.75 4.92 -22.81
CA GLN A 284 3.89 5.88 -22.14
C GLN A 284 4.01 7.29 -22.70
N ARG A 285 5.03 7.59 -23.52
CA ARG A 285 5.30 8.89 -24.16
C ARG A 285 5.45 10.06 -23.17
N GLN A 286 5.76 9.77 -21.92
CA GLN A 286 6.02 10.76 -20.86
C GLN A 286 7.52 11.12 -20.83
N PHE A 287 8.06 11.61 -21.95
CA PHE A 287 9.51 11.70 -22.18
C PHE A 287 10.26 12.54 -21.15
N ALA A 288 9.67 13.62 -20.66
CA ALA A 288 10.31 14.44 -19.62
C ALA A 288 10.48 13.68 -18.30
N ARG A 289 9.45 12.92 -17.92
CA ARG A 289 9.50 12.02 -16.76
C ARG A 289 10.51 10.89 -16.98
N SER A 290 10.44 10.24 -18.15
CA SER A 290 11.32 9.13 -18.49
C SER A 290 12.80 9.58 -18.53
N GLN A 291 13.09 10.85 -18.91
CA GLN A 291 14.45 11.39 -18.88
C GLN A 291 14.98 11.47 -17.43
N VAL A 292 14.18 11.98 -16.48
CA VAL A 292 14.57 12.03 -15.05
C VAL A 292 14.84 10.64 -14.49
N LEU A 293 14.04 9.65 -14.90
CA LEU A 293 14.27 8.26 -14.55
C LEU A 293 15.57 7.73 -15.13
N LEU A 294 15.82 7.95 -16.44
CA LEU A 294 17.04 7.50 -17.13
C LEU A 294 18.30 8.11 -16.55
N ASP A 295 18.26 9.38 -16.16
CA ASP A 295 19.42 10.06 -15.56
C ASP A 295 19.83 9.48 -14.20
N ARG A 296 18.93 8.69 -13.59
CA ARG A 296 19.14 8.05 -12.29
C ARG A 296 19.56 6.58 -12.38
N LEU A 297 19.17 5.87 -13.45
CA LEU A 297 19.50 4.46 -13.69
C LEU A 297 20.93 4.29 -14.17
#